data_21ad07be7def8749f22476af53c92f99
#
_entry.id   21ad07be7def8749f22476af53c92f99
#
_cell.length_a   1.000
_cell.length_b   1.000
_cell.length_c   1.000
_cell.angle_alpha   90.00
_cell.angle_beta   90.00
_cell.angle_gamma   90.00
#
_symmetry.space_group_name_H-M   'P 1'
#
loop_
_entity.id
_entity.type
_entity.pdbx_description
1 polymer ?
#
loop_
_entity_poly.entity_id
_entity_poly.type
_entity_poly.pdbx_seq_one_letter_code
_entity_poly.pdbx_strand_id
1 'polypeptide(L)'
;MKLFDNKYGLLFATFGVILQIFAFFYTSASILSLISGVTGIFAVVLCAERKMTFWIFAWIQLITYIILAWNQKLWGEVGENIFYGITMIGGMFIWNKYKIGDKVKSRLLSKNYFELIKIGCAIGILLLWYILKCTNDTQPFMDSISTIPAIIAQILMILAYKEQWYFWLIIDIASIFMWFIAGNWCMGMQFIFWTINCLYGIKKWKT
;
A
#
# COMPACT_ATOMS: atom_id res chain seq x y z
N MET A 1 14.52 -20.53 -6.58
CA MET A 1 14.32 -19.05 -6.57
C MET A 1 14.21 -18.60 -5.11
N LYS A 2 15.09 -17.71 -4.64
CA LYS A 2 14.99 -17.21 -3.25
C LYS A 2 13.87 -16.19 -3.18
N LEU A 3 12.96 -16.34 -2.22
CA LEU A 3 11.85 -15.41 -2.01
C LEU A 3 12.35 -13.99 -1.68
N PHE A 4 13.37 -13.88 -0.81
CA PHE A 4 14.03 -12.63 -0.45
C PHE A 4 15.49 -12.63 -0.91
N ASP A 5 16.00 -11.46 -1.29
CA ASP A 5 17.38 -11.30 -1.77
C ASP A 5 18.40 -11.36 -0.64
N ASN A 6 18.03 -10.90 0.53
CA ASN A 6 18.91 -10.79 1.65
C ASN A 6 18.19 -11.07 2.98
N LYS A 7 18.99 -11.26 4.02
CA LYS A 7 18.50 -11.54 5.38
C LYS A 7 17.63 -10.40 5.96
N TYR A 8 17.81 -9.16 5.53
CA TYR A 8 17.02 -8.03 6.05
C TYR A 8 15.57 -8.07 5.59
N GLY A 9 15.32 -8.36 4.30
CA GLY A 9 13.96 -8.54 3.78
C GLY A 9 13.25 -9.71 4.47
N LEU A 10 13.97 -10.84 4.65
CA LEU A 10 13.43 -11.99 5.38
C LEU A 10 13.11 -11.64 6.84
N LEU A 11 14.07 -11.05 7.57
CA LEU A 11 13.88 -10.65 8.97
C LEU A 11 12.73 -9.65 9.12
N PHE A 12 12.64 -8.68 8.21
CA PHE A 12 11.58 -7.68 8.23
C PHE A 12 10.20 -8.30 7.99
N ALA A 13 10.08 -9.19 6.99
CA ALA A 13 8.85 -9.94 6.75
C ALA A 13 8.48 -10.84 7.95
N THR A 14 9.47 -11.54 8.55
CA THR A 14 9.25 -12.38 9.72
C THR A 14 8.74 -11.55 10.90
N PHE A 15 9.32 -10.38 11.16
CA PHE A 15 8.84 -9.47 12.20
C PHE A 15 7.40 -9.03 11.96
N GLY A 16 7.05 -8.64 10.72
CA GLY A 16 5.67 -8.28 10.36
C GLY A 16 4.70 -9.44 10.57
N VAL A 17 5.07 -10.66 10.19
CA VAL A 17 4.24 -11.86 10.40
C VAL A 17 4.03 -12.14 11.89
N ILE A 18 5.08 -12.01 12.72
CA ILE A 18 4.95 -12.16 14.19
C ILE A 18 3.97 -11.13 14.75
N LEU A 19 4.04 -9.88 14.31
CA LEU A 19 3.09 -8.84 14.72
C LEU A 19 1.65 -9.19 14.32
N GLN A 20 1.43 -9.72 13.12
CA GLN A 20 0.10 -10.14 12.65
C GLN A 20 -0.45 -11.33 13.45
N ILE A 21 0.40 -12.31 13.76
CA ILE A 21 0.02 -13.45 14.62
C ILE A 21 -0.34 -12.95 16.02
N PHE A 22 0.46 -12.06 16.59
CA PHE A 22 0.16 -11.46 17.89
C PHE A 22 -1.19 -10.71 17.87
N ALA A 23 -1.41 -9.86 16.86
CA ALA A 23 -2.67 -9.13 16.70
C ALA A 23 -3.85 -10.08 16.55
N PHE A 24 -3.70 -11.18 15.79
CA PHE A 24 -4.73 -12.20 15.61
C PHE A 24 -5.20 -12.79 16.95
N PHE A 25 -4.27 -13.20 17.81
CA PHE A 25 -4.63 -13.76 19.13
C PHE A 25 -5.15 -12.69 20.10
N TYR A 26 -4.59 -11.48 20.05
CA TYR A 26 -5.00 -10.39 20.94
C TYR A 26 -6.40 -9.86 20.63
N THR A 27 -6.78 -9.79 19.36
CA THR A 27 -8.08 -9.24 18.93
C THR A 27 -9.13 -10.31 18.65
N SER A 28 -8.80 -11.60 18.80
CA SER A 28 -9.69 -12.72 18.40
C SER A 28 -10.19 -12.57 16.96
N ALA A 29 -9.30 -12.11 16.07
CA ALA A 29 -9.62 -11.85 14.68
C ALA A 29 -9.98 -13.14 13.91
N SER A 30 -10.62 -13.00 12.74
CA SER A 30 -10.93 -14.15 11.89
C SER A 30 -9.67 -14.71 11.21
N ILE A 31 -9.71 -15.99 10.84
CA ILE A 31 -8.64 -16.63 10.05
C ILE A 31 -8.46 -15.87 8.72
N LEU A 32 -9.53 -15.36 8.13
CA LEU A 32 -9.47 -14.56 6.91
C LEU A 32 -8.66 -13.26 7.13
N SER A 33 -8.82 -12.61 8.29
CA SER A 33 -8.02 -11.43 8.67
C SER A 33 -6.54 -11.77 8.82
N LEU A 34 -6.22 -12.93 9.38
CA LEU A 34 -4.83 -13.40 9.50
C LEU A 34 -4.22 -13.66 8.11
N ILE A 35 -4.94 -14.33 7.21
CA ILE A 35 -4.48 -14.58 5.84
C ILE A 35 -4.24 -13.25 5.12
N SER A 36 -5.18 -12.31 5.20
CA SER A 36 -5.06 -10.98 4.60
C SER A 36 -3.84 -10.22 5.14
N GLY A 37 -3.66 -10.20 6.46
CA GLY A 37 -2.54 -9.52 7.10
C GLY A 37 -1.17 -10.11 6.73
N VAL A 38 -1.03 -11.44 6.81
CA VAL A 38 0.22 -12.13 6.47
C VAL A 38 0.56 -11.96 5.00
N THR A 39 -0.40 -12.15 4.10
CA THR A 39 -0.16 -11.96 2.65
C THR A 39 0.13 -10.49 2.32
N GLY A 40 -0.49 -9.54 3.01
CA GLY A 40 -0.17 -8.11 2.92
C GLY A 40 1.27 -7.79 3.31
N ILE A 41 1.79 -8.38 4.40
CA ILE A 41 3.19 -8.22 4.80
C ILE A 41 4.14 -8.73 3.70
N PHE A 42 3.89 -9.95 3.18
CA PHE A 42 4.71 -10.46 2.07
C PHE A 42 4.61 -9.58 0.83
N ALA A 43 3.41 -9.12 0.48
CA ALA A 43 3.20 -8.24 -0.66
C ALA A 43 4.04 -6.96 -0.54
N VAL A 44 3.93 -6.20 0.55
CA VAL A 44 4.64 -4.91 0.66
C VAL A 44 6.16 -5.08 0.70
N VAL A 45 6.68 -6.13 1.35
CA VAL A 45 8.13 -6.38 1.41
C VAL A 45 8.66 -6.85 0.04
N LEU A 46 7.95 -7.73 -0.65
CA LEU A 46 8.34 -8.20 -1.98
C LEU A 46 8.22 -7.09 -3.04
N CYS A 47 7.24 -6.19 -2.91
CA CYS A 47 7.15 -4.97 -3.71
C CYS A 47 8.40 -4.09 -3.50
N ALA A 48 8.81 -3.89 -2.25
CA ALA A 48 10.03 -3.13 -1.94
C ALA A 48 11.30 -3.79 -2.52
N GLU A 49 11.36 -5.13 -2.59
CA GLU A 49 12.43 -5.88 -3.25
C GLU A 49 12.27 -5.98 -4.77
N ARG A 50 11.20 -5.42 -5.35
CA ARG A 50 10.87 -5.43 -6.78
C ARG A 50 10.62 -6.83 -7.36
N LYS A 51 10.29 -7.81 -6.52
CA LYS A 51 10.11 -9.21 -6.89
C LYS A 51 8.81 -9.44 -7.65
N MET A 52 8.86 -10.22 -8.72
CA MET A 52 7.66 -10.63 -9.45
C MET A 52 6.68 -11.45 -8.59
N THR A 53 7.18 -12.16 -7.58
CA THR A 53 6.37 -12.90 -6.61
C THR A 53 5.46 -12.00 -5.77
N PHE A 54 5.71 -10.69 -5.72
CA PHE A 54 4.82 -9.70 -5.14
C PHE A 54 3.36 -9.89 -5.58
N TRP A 55 3.12 -10.09 -6.86
CA TRP A 55 1.79 -10.18 -7.43
C TRP A 55 0.95 -11.32 -6.85
N ILE A 56 1.56 -12.46 -6.52
CA ILE A 56 0.86 -13.60 -5.93
C ILE A 56 0.27 -13.20 -4.56
N PHE A 57 1.10 -12.62 -3.70
CA PHE A 57 0.68 -12.22 -2.36
C PHE A 57 -0.28 -11.01 -2.40
N ALA A 58 -0.06 -10.08 -3.32
CA ALA A 58 -0.93 -8.93 -3.51
C ALA A 58 -2.35 -9.34 -3.94
N TRP A 59 -2.49 -10.33 -4.84
CA TRP A 59 -3.81 -10.84 -5.23
C TRP A 59 -4.52 -11.58 -4.08
N ILE A 60 -3.81 -12.40 -3.31
CA ILE A 60 -4.41 -13.09 -2.16
C ILE A 60 -4.88 -12.06 -1.13
N GLN A 61 -4.03 -11.08 -0.81
CA GLN A 61 -4.36 -10.00 0.11
C GLN A 61 -5.56 -9.19 -0.38
N LEU A 62 -5.58 -8.79 -1.65
CA LEU A 62 -6.66 -8.02 -2.24
C LEU A 62 -8.02 -8.75 -2.13
N ILE A 63 -8.07 -10.03 -2.52
CA ILE A 63 -9.31 -10.82 -2.50
C ILE A 63 -9.80 -10.99 -1.06
N THR A 64 -8.91 -11.36 -0.14
CA THR A 64 -9.27 -11.56 1.27
C THR A 64 -9.71 -10.25 1.93
N TYR A 65 -9.07 -9.14 1.58
CA TYR A 65 -9.41 -7.83 2.10
C TYR A 65 -10.77 -7.32 1.58
N ILE A 66 -11.07 -7.51 0.29
CA ILE A 66 -12.39 -7.18 -0.28
C ILE A 66 -13.51 -7.92 0.47
N ILE A 67 -13.33 -9.22 0.76
CA ILE A 67 -14.32 -10.00 1.50
C ILE A 67 -14.51 -9.45 2.91
N LEU A 68 -13.41 -9.08 3.60
CA LEU A 68 -13.47 -8.48 4.93
C LEU A 68 -14.19 -7.12 4.92
N ALA A 69 -13.82 -6.24 3.99
CA ALA A 69 -14.40 -4.92 3.84
C ALA A 69 -15.90 -5.01 3.48
N TRP A 70 -16.26 -5.95 2.60
CA TRP A 70 -17.66 -6.22 2.25
C TRP A 70 -18.50 -6.64 3.46
N ASN A 71 -18.00 -7.59 4.25
CA ASN A 71 -18.69 -8.07 5.45
C ASN A 71 -18.87 -6.96 6.51
N GLN A 72 -17.95 -5.99 6.54
CA GLN A 72 -18.00 -4.83 7.42
C GLN A 72 -18.75 -3.65 6.81
N LYS A 73 -19.26 -3.77 5.58
CA LYS A 73 -19.95 -2.71 4.83
C LYS A 73 -19.10 -1.45 4.61
N LEU A 74 -17.78 -1.62 4.49
CA LEU A 74 -16.82 -0.55 4.19
C LEU A 74 -16.75 -0.34 2.67
N TRP A 75 -17.78 0.28 2.12
CA TRP A 75 -17.97 0.39 0.66
C TRP A 75 -16.88 1.22 -0.03
N GLY A 76 -16.31 2.23 0.64
CA GLY A 76 -15.16 2.99 0.14
C GLY A 76 -13.94 2.09 -0.07
N GLU A 77 -13.60 1.28 0.92
CA GLU A 77 -12.52 0.29 0.86
C GLU A 77 -12.75 -0.75 -0.23
N VAL A 78 -14.00 -1.22 -0.39
CA VAL A 78 -14.36 -2.15 -1.47
C VAL A 78 -14.10 -1.51 -2.83
N GLY A 79 -14.56 -0.28 -3.05
CA GLY A 79 -14.37 0.46 -4.28
C GLY A 79 -12.89 0.71 -4.61
N GLU A 80 -12.10 1.12 -3.62
CA GLU A 80 -10.65 1.33 -3.75
C GLU A 80 -9.92 0.03 -4.12
N ASN A 81 -10.25 -1.07 -3.45
CA ASN A 81 -9.62 -2.36 -3.74
C ASN A 81 -10.05 -2.94 -5.10
N ILE A 82 -11.26 -2.66 -5.58
CA ILE A 82 -11.66 -2.98 -6.96
C ILE A 82 -10.80 -2.20 -7.96
N PHE A 83 -10.58 -0.89 -7.72
CA PHE A 83 -9.66 -0.08 -8.53
C PHE A 83 -8.24 -0.66 -8.54
N TYR A 84 -7.72 -1.06 -7.37
CA TYR A 84 -6.42 -1.72 -7.28
C TYR A 84 -6.40 -3.02 -8.10
N GLY A 85 -7.41 -3.87 -7.99
CA GLY A 85 -7.48 -5.12 -8.74
C GLY A 85 -7.45 -4.90 -10.25
N ILE A 86 -8.24 -3.95 -10.76
CA ILE A 86 -8.26 -3.62 -12.19
C ILE A 86 -6.88 -3.13 -12.65
N THR A 87 -6.26 -2.23 -11.89
CA THR A 87 -4.96 -1.65 -12.24
C THR A 87 -3.82 -2.66 -12.11
N MET A 88 -3.89 -3.59 -11.15
CA MET A 88 -2.90 -4.66 -10.96
C MET A 88 -2.79 -5.59 -12.16
N ILE A 89 -3.90 -5.86 -12.88
CA ILE A 89 -3.86 -6.65 -14.12
C ILE A 89 -2.89 -6.00 -15.11
N GLY A 90 -3.06 -4.70 -15.38
CA GLY A 90 -2.12 -3.95 -16.25
C GLY A 90 -0.70 -3.93 -15.69
N GLY A 91 -0.55 -3.78 -14.37
CA GLY A 91 0.73 -3.78 -13.67
C GLY A 91 1.53 -5.07 -13.87
N MET A 92 0.89 -6.22 -13.80
CA MET A 92 1.53 -7.53 -14.04
C MET A 92 2.16 -7.60 -15.44
N PHE A 93 1.45 -7.14 -16.47
CA PHE A 93 1.99 -7.09 -17.85
C PHE A 93 3.15 -6.11 -17.95
N ILE A 94 3.04 -4.93 -17.36
CA ILE A 94 4.08 -3.90 -17.38
C ILE A 94 5.34 -4.40 -16.65
N TRP A 95 5.20 -4.95 -15.45
CA TRP A 95 6.33 -5.49 -14.70
C TRP A 95 6.99 -6.65 -15.45
N ASN A 96 6.19 -7.53 -16.09
CA ASN A 96 6.73 -8.62 -16.89
C ASN A 96 7.53 -8.11 -18.11
N LYS A 97 7.09 -7.00 -18.73
CA LYS A 97 7.80 -6.35 -19.86
C LYS A 97 9.14 -5.74 -19.41
N TYR A 98 9.19 -5.17 -18.21
CA TYR A 98 10.38 -4.47 -17.70
C TYR A 98 11.19 -5.30 -16.69
N LYS A 99 10.91 -6.58 -16.54
CA LYS A 99 11.67 -7.43 -15.62
C LYS A 99 13.07 -7.77 -16.15
N ILE A 100 13.99 -7.90 -15.20
CA ILE A 100 15.33 -8.45 -15.39
C ILE A 100 15.47 -9.58 -14.38
N GLY A 101 15.52 -10.83 -14.87
CA GLY A 101 15.42 -12.00 -14.02
C GLY A 101 14.05 -12.07 -13.32
N ASP A 102 14.03 -12.10 -12.00
CA ASP A 102 12.82 -12.17 -11.16
C ASP A 102 12.36 -10.81 -10.60
N LYS A 103 13.00 -9.70 -11.07
CA LYS A 103 12.72 -8.34 -10.58
C LYS A 103 12.32 -7.39 -11.68
N VAL A 104 11.40 -6.48 -11.36
CA VAL A 104 11.13 -5.36 -12.26
C VAL A 104 12.26 -4.33 -12.20
N LYS A 105 12.60 -3.78 -13.36
CA LYS A 105 13.52 -2.64 -13.44
C LYS A 105 12.80 -1.39 -12.95
N SER A 106 13.37 -0.75 -11.92
CA SER A 106 12.87 0.54 -11.42
C SER A 106 13.01 1.61 -12.51
N ARG A 107 11.98 2.44 -12.65
CA ARG A 107 11.93 3.60 -13.55
C ARG A 107 11.96 4.89 -12.75
N LEU A 108 12.40 5.95 -13.40
CA LEU A 108 12.45 7.30 -12.84
C LEU A 108 11.52 8.20 -13.63
N LEU A 109 10.72 9.00 -12.94
CA LEU A 109 10.04 10.12 -13.56
C LEU A 109 11.05 11.23 -13.87
N SER A 110 10.83 11.96 -14.97
CA SER A 110 11.56 13.21 -15.16
C SER A 110 11.15 14.21 -14.06
N LYS A 111 12.07 15.09 -13.70
CA LYS A 111 11.82 16.09 -12.65
C LYS A 111 10.54 16.90 -12.90
N ASN A 112 10.32 17.31 -14.17
CA ASN A 112 9.14 18.12 -14.54
C ASN A 112 7.84 17.34 -14.35
N TYR A 113 7.77 16.06 -14.76
CA TYR A 113 6.58 15.25 -14.56
C TYR A 113 6.33 14.98 -13.07
N PHE A 114 7.38 14.79 -12.28
CA PHE A 114 7.21 14.58 -10.84
C PHE A 114 6.66 15.83 -10.15
N GLU A 115 7.17 17.03 -10.51
CA GLU A 115 6.62 18.29 -9.99
C GLU A 115 5.16 18.47 -10.39
N LEU A 116 4.80 18.17 -11.65
CA LEU A 116 3.43 18.26 -12.12
C LEU A 116 2.49 17.32 -11.36
N ILE A 117 2.92 16.08 -11.10
CA ILE A 117 2.15 15.11 -10.31
C ILE A 117 1.96 15.60 -8.88
N LYS A 118 2.98 16.20 -8.24
CA LYS A 118 2.86 16.76 -6.88
C LYS A 118 1.84 17.90 -6.83
N ILE A 119 1.87 18.80 -7.82
CA ILE A 119 0.90 19.89 -7.92
C ILE A 119 -0.51 19.32 -8.13
N GLY A 120 -0.67 18.37 -9.05
CA GLY A 120 -1.94 17.69 -9.29
C GLY A 120 -2.46 16.96 -8.05
N CYS A 121 -1.57 16.32 -7.28
CA CYS A 121 -1.89 15.69 -6.00
C CYS A 121 -2.42 16.72 -4.98
N ALA A 122 -1.73 17.85 -4.82
CA ALA A 122 -2.16 18.90 -3.90
C ALA A 122 -3.54 19.47 -4.28
N ILE A 123 -3.75 19.76 -5.57
CA ILE A 123 -5.04 20.23 -6.07
C ILE A 123 -6.12 19.16 -5.85
N GLY A 124 -5.83 17.90 -6.17
CA GLY A 124 -6.77 16.79 -5.97
C GLY A 124 -7.18 16.61 -4.50
N ILE A 125 -6.23 16.72 -3.57
CA ILE A 125 -6.50 16.69 -2.12
C ILE A 125 -7.45 17.82 -1.74
N LEU A 126 -7.19 19.06 -2.17
CA LEU A 126 -8.05 20.21 -1.85
C LEU A 126 -9.45 20.07 -2.42
N LEU A 127 -9.57 19.57 -3.65
CA LEU A 127 -10.87 19.34 -4.30
C LEU A 127 -11.65 18.23 -3.59
N LEU A 128 -11.01 17.09 -3.31
CA LEU A 128 -11.67 15.99 -2.60
C LEU A 128 -12.06 16.41 -1.18
N TRP A 129 -11.19 17.10 -0.47
CA TRP A 129 -11.49 17.66 0.85
C TRP A 129 -12.73 18.57 0.83
N TYR A 130 -12.81 19.46 -0.16
CA TYR A 130 -13.99 20.33 -0.32
C TYR A 130 -15.26 19.51 -0.58
N ILE A 131 -15.19 18.48 -1.43
CA ILE A 131 -16.33 17.60 -1.71
C ILE A 131 -16.73 16.82 -0.44
N LEU A 132 -15.79 16.22 0.27
CA LEU A 132 -16.05 15.42 1.45
C LEU A 132 -16.64 16.27 2.61
N LYS A 133 -16.27 17.55 2.73
CA LYS A 133 -16.90 18.48 3.68
C LYS A 133 -18.40 18.68 3.43
N CYS A 134 -18.88 18.48 2.21
CA CYS A 134 -20.29 18.56 1.86
C CYS A 134 -21.03 17.22 2.13
N THR A 135 -20.34 16.20 2.63
CA THR A 135 -20.88 14.89 3.03
C THR A 135 -20.90 14.76 4.55
N ASN A 136 -21.39 13.63 5.05
CA ASN A 136 -21.33 13.31 6.48
C ASN A 136 -20.02 12.62 6.89
N ASP A 137 -18.94 12.89 6.16
CA ASP A 137 -17.62 12.34 6.46
C ASP A 137 -17.10 12.89 7.79
N THR A 138 -16.56 12.01 8.62
CA THR A 138 -16.07 12.37 9.97
C THR A 138 -14.66 12.96 9.97
N GLN A 139 -13.84 12.64 8.93
CA GLN A 139 -12.45 13.07 8.81
C GLN A 139 -12.09 13.50 7.37
N PRO A 140 -12.82 14.45 6.73
CA PRO A 140 -12.73 14.75 5.32
C PRO A 140 -11.31 15.09 4.84
N PHE A 141 -10.52 15.75 5.68
CA PHE A 141 -9.14 16.12 5.34
C PHE A 141 -8.21 14.91 5.35
N MET A 142 -8.30 14.06 6.36
CA MET A 142 -7.47 12.85 6.46
C MET A 142 -7.80 11.87 5.33
N ASP A 143 -9.08 11.70 5.01
CA ASP A 143 -9.51 10.84 3.91
C ASP A 143 -9.06 11.36 2.55
N SER A 144 -9.04 12.68 2.34
CA SER A 144 -8.53 13.24 1.08
C SER A 144 -7.01 13.08 0.94
N ILE A 145 -6.25 13.22 2.03
CA ILE A 145 -4.79 13.01 2.06
C ILE A 145 -4.42 11.53 1.88
N SER A 146 -5.26 10.60 2.32
CA SER A 146 -5.01 9.17 2.06
C SER A 146 -5.40 8.78 0.65
N THR A 147 -6.58 9.13 0.18
CA THR A 147 -7.16 8.66 -1.09
C THR A 147 -6.43 9.17 -2.33
N ILE A 148 -6.19 10.48 -2.45
CA ILE A 148 -5.57 11.02 -3.68
C ILE A 148 -4.13 10.52 -3.88
N PRO A 149 -3.25 10.57 -2.85
CA PRO A 149 -1.93 9.97 -2.98
C PRO A 149 -1.97 8.45 -3.24
N ALA A 150 -2.96 7.71 -2.71
CA ALA A 150 -3.09 6.26 -2.93
C ALA A 150 -3.35 5.93 -4.41
N ILE A 151 -4.24 6.65 -5.06
CA ILE A 151 -4.48 6.51 -6.50
C ILE A 151 -3.19 6.75 -7.29
N ILE A 152 -2.46 7.83 -6.96
CA ILE A 152 -1.20 8.18 -7.63
C ILE A 152 -0.13 7.13 -7.35
N ALA A 153 0.03 6.72 -6.09
CA ALA A 153 1.00 5.71 -5.67
C ALA A 153 0.75 4.38 -6.39
N GLN A 154 -0.50 3.94 -6.48
CA GLN A 154 -0.89 2.73 -7.20
C GLN A 154 -0.53 2.81 -8.68
N ILE A 155 -0.85 3.92 -9.36
CA ILE A 155 -0.51 4.12 -10.78
C ILE A 155 1.01 4.10 -10.96
N LEU A 156 1.76 4.79 -10.12
CA LEU A 156 3.22 4.79 -10.19
C LEU A 156 3.82 3.42 -9.90
N MET A 157 3.22 2.65 -8.99
CA MET A 157 3.63 1.29 -8.64
C MET A 157 3.47 0.35 -9.83
N ILE A 158 2.30 0.32 -10.47
CA ILE A 158 2.07 -0.56 -11.64
C ILE A 158 2.95 -0.18 -12.83
N LEU A 159 3.31 1.10 -12.96
CA LEU A 159 4.23 1.59 -13.99
C LEU A 159 5.71 1.42 -13.60
N ALA A 160 6.00 0.82 -12.44
CA ALA A 160 7.33 0.58 -11.90
C ALA A 160 8.16 1.86 -11.66
N TYR A 161 7.52 2.97 -11.33
CA TYR A 161 8.22 4.20 -10.96
C TYR A 161 8.58 4.22 -9.46
N LYS A 162 9.81 4.61 -9.14
CA LYS A 162 10.28 4.65 -7.74
C LYS A 162 9.56 5.72 -6.91
N GLU A 163 9.07 6.75 -7.55
CA GLU A 163 8.41 7.89 -6.91
C GLU A 163 7.11 7.49 -6.20
N GLN A 164 6.55 6.30 -6.47
CA GLN A 164 5.43 5.72 -5.73
C GLN A 164 5.65 5.73 -4.22
N TRP A 165 6.90 5.48 -3.77
CA TRP A 165 7.22 5.34 -2.35
C TRP A 165 7.05 6.64 -1.57
N TYR A 166 7.20 7.80 -2.21
CA TYR A 166 6.94 9.09 -1.56
C TYR A 166 5.45 9.30 -1.28
N PHE A 167 4.59 8.84 -2.19
CA PHE A 167 3.13 8.92 -2.00
C PHE A 167 2.67 7.91 -0.96
N TRP A 168 3.14 6.65 -1.01
CA TRP A 168 2.86 5.68 0.05
C TRP A 168 3.30 6.18 1.42
N LEU A 169 4.44 6.83 1.52
CA LEU A 169 4.93 7.41 2.78
C LEU A 169 3.97 8.48 3.34
N ILE A 170 3.40 9.34 2.48
CA ILE A 170 2.40 10.34 2.88
C ILE A 170 1.16 9.66 3.44
N ILE A 171 0.66 8.64 2.74
CA ILE A 171 -0.52 7.86 3.13
C ILE A 171 -0.28 7.20 4.50
N ASP A 172 0.83 6.49 4.64
CA ASP A 172 1.14 5.76 5.87
C ASP A 172 1.21 6.70 7.08
N ILE A 173 1.88 7.86 6.92
CA ILE A 173 1.98 8.86 7.99
C ILE A 173 0.59 9.42 8.34
N ALA A 174 -0.23 9.80 7.36
CA ALA A 174 -1.58 10.29 7.59
C ALA A 174 -2.44 9.22 8.30
N SER A 175 -2.34 7.97 7.84
CA SER A 175 -3.09 6.84 8.41
C SER A 175 -2.66 6.50 9.84
N ILE A 176 -1.40 6.69 10.22
CA ILE A 176 -0.96 6.55 11.62
C ILE A 176 -1.79 7.48 12.52
N PHE A 177 -1.85 8.77 12.17
CA PHE A 177 -2.61 9.74 12.96
C PHE A 177 -4.11 9.44 12.96
N MET A 178 -4.67 9.13 11.77
CA MET A 178 -6.09 8.81 11.62
C MET A 178 -6.51 7.65 12.54
N TRP A 179 -5.76 6.55 12.54
CA TRP A 179 -6.10 5.37 13.33
C TRP A 179 -5.86 5.54 14.82
N PHE A 180 -4.84 6.30 15.23
CA PHE A 180 -4.65 6.62 16.65
C PHE A 180 -5.76 7.56 17.18
N ILE A 181 -6.20 8.55 16.38
CA ILE A 181 -7.35 9.40 16.74
C ILE A 181 -8.64 8.56 16.82
N ALA A 182 -8.83 7.60 15.92
CA ALA A 182 -9.95 6.66 15.94
C ALA A 182 -9.87 5.61 17.08
N GLY A 183 -8.80 5.62 17.90
CA GLY A 183 -8.60 4.68 19.01
C GLY A 183 -8.19 3.27 18.58
N ASN A 184 -7.90 3.04 17.31
CA ASN A 184 -7.48 1.73 16.80
C ASN A 184 -5.94 1.61 16.75
N TRP A 185 -5.37 1.28 17.91
CA TRP A 185 -3.91 1.14 18.08
C TRP A 185 -3.29 0.06 17.20
N CYS A 186 -3.99 -1.05 16.94
CA CYS A 186 -3.48 -2.13 16.09
C CYS A 186 -3.24 -1.64 14.66
N MET A 187 -4.22 -0.91 14.09
CA MET A 187 -4.07 -0.32 12.76
C MET A 187 -2.97 0.75 12.75
N GLY A 188 -2.92 1.63 13.75
CA GLY A 188 -1.84 2.61 13.86
C GLY A 188 -0.45 1.98 13.85
N MET A 189 -0.25 0.89 14.60
CA MET A 189 1.01 0.12 14.60
C MET A 189 1.31 -0.54 13.26
N GLN A 190 0.31 -1.03 12.54
CA GLN A 190 0.48 -1.58 11.19
C GLN A 190 1.00 -0.52 10.21
N PHE A 191 0.46 0.70 10.25
CA PHE A 191 0.93 1.80 9.41
C PHE A 191 2.34 2.28 9.78
N ILE A 192 2.75 2.19 11.04
CA ILE A 192 4.16 2.38 11.43
C ILE A 192 5.05 1.35 10.73
N PHE A 193 4.66 0.06 10.72
CA PHE A 193 5.40 -0.98 9.99
C PHE A 193 5.48 -0.66 8.49
N TRP A 194 4.38 -0.24 7.87
CA TRP A 194 4.36 0.12 6.44
C TRP A 194 5.22 1.36 6.14
N THR A 195 5.22 2.37 7.02
CA THR A 195 6.14 3.52 6.93
C THR A 195 7.60 3.07 6.87
N ILE A 196 8.01 2.14 7.76
CA ILE A 196 9.37 1.58 7.74
C ILE A 196 9.64 0.83 6.43
N ASN A 197 8.64 0.07 5.94
CA ASN A 197 8.74 -0.61 4.64
C ASN A 197 8.87 0.39 3.47
N CYS A 198 8.18 1.53 3.50
CA CYS A 198 8.34 2.59 2.50
C CYS A 198 9.77 3.13 2.47
N LEU A 199 10.38 3.38 3.63
CA LEU A 199 11.78 3.80 3.70
C LEU A 199 12.72 2.73 3.14
N TYR A 200 12.45 1.46 3.41
CA TYR A 200 13.18 0.34 2.81
C TYR A 200 12.99 0.31 1.28
N GLY A 201 11.77 0.48 0.78
CA GLY A 201 11.44 0.57 -0.64
C GLY A 201 12.16 1.71 -1.35
N ILE A 202 12.14 2.93 -0.79
CA ILE A 202 12.88 4.09 -1.31
C ILE A 202 14.36 3.75 -1.49
N LYS A 203 14.97 3.05 -0.52
CA LYS A 203 16.37 2.64 -0.59
C LYS A 203 16.62 1.57 -1.67
N LYS A 204 15.73 0.62 -1.82
CA LYS A 204 15.85 -0.52 -2.75
C LYS A 204 15.54 -0.16 -4.21
N TRP A 205 14.70 0.84 -4.42
CA TRP A 205 14.30 1.31 -5.75
C TRP A 205 15.25 2.39 -6.31
N LYS A 206 16.35 2.68 -5.63
CA LYS A 206 17.44 3.48 -6.21
C LYS A 206 17.99 2.75 -7.44
N THR A 207 18.02 3.42 -8.55
CA THR A 207 18.60 2.97 -9.84
C THR A 207 20.09 3.11 -9.81
#